data_70fd9eef8da6c70971e03bfa46d39403
#
_entry.id   70fd9eef8da6c70971e03bfa46d39403
#
_cell.length_a   1.000
_cell.length_b   1.000
_cell.length_c   1.000
_cell.angle_alpha   90.00
_cell.angle_beta   90.00
_cell.angle_gamma   90.00
#
_symmetry.space_group_name_H-M   'P 1'
#
loop_
_entity.id
_entity.type
_entity.pdbx_description
1 polymer ?
#
loop_
_entity_poly.entity_id
_entity_poly.type
_entity_poly.pdbx_seq_one_letter_code
_entity_poly.pdbx_strand_id
1 'polypeptide(L)'
;MIKFLQLNAQLKTQSYPALCLFGNDEWVKHRALEYVFASCGVTQDDFAVDTLDAPSVDDVQTSCLTQSIFGDKRVVVCENFTFGKGNTETNKTKEAKAQLSRLIESCDGSFCLVFVTSEQNIFSGVKGLEFVDCNRLDSRSVEKWIVSYCKKAGVNIDPACTSKIATYCLNDMARVATETQKLLDYGDITIATIDLLVHRDVEQNIFNLSKHIANKNTAQALELYHELEQNGEEALGMFGLLYNAYRRMYYLKTTNYSNDEYATYFGVKPNSLYFLKETADKYKPMQLKRALDYFAKTDALLRAHTHDDQAIELLIMQLCAL
;
A
#
# COMPACT_ATOMS: atom_id res chain seq x y z
N MET A 1 8.68 6.99 17.82
CA MET A 1 8.05 6.46 16.58
C MET A 1 8.93 6.79 15.40
N ILE A 2 9.38 5.78 14.67
CA ILE A 2 10.34 5.84 13.57
C ILE A 2 9.55 5.80 12.26
N LYS A 3 9.88 6.66 11.30
CA LYS A 3 9.33 6.52 9.94
C LYS A 3 10.17 5.51 9.14
N PHE A 4 9.52 4.70 8.31
CA PHE A 4 10.19 3.68 7.48
C PHE A 4 11.46 4.16 6.78
N LEU A 5 11.43 5.34 6.13
CA LEU A 5 12.59 5.89 5.42
C LEU A 5 13.81 6.20 6.33
N GLN A 6 13.58 6.37 7.63
CA GLN A 6 14.62 6.66 8.60
C GLN A 6 15.16 5.40 9.29
N LEU A 7 14.41 4.29 9.24
CA LEU A 7 14.70 3.07 9.97
C LEU A 7 16.12 2.54 9.69
N ASN A 8 16.48 2.39 8.42
CA ASN A 8 17.81 1.85 8.07
C ASN A 8 18.97 2.71 8.58
N ALA A 9 18.81 4.03 8.62
CA ALA A 9 19.83 4.94 9.17
C ALA A 9 19.91 4.83 10.69
N GLN A 10 18.78 4.71 11.37
CA GLN A 10 18.72 4.60 12.82
C GLN A 10 19.26 3.25 13.30
N LEU A 11 18.93 2.14 12.62
CA LEU A 11 19.46 0.81 12.97
C LEU A 11 20.98 0.69 12.84
N LYS A 12 21.64 1.55 12.04
CA LYS A 12 23.10 1.62 11.94
C LYS A 12 23.75 2.34 13.13
N THR A 13 23.01 3.18 13.83
CA THR A 13 23.53 4.02 14.92
C THR A 13 23.06 3.58 16.29
N GLN A 14 21.93 2.87 16.36
CA GLN A 14 21.28 2.46 17.59
C GLN A 14 20.73 1.04 17.47
N SER A 15 20.94 0.23 18.51
CA SER A 15 20.32 -1.09 18.66
C SER A 15 19.00 -0.94 19.44
N TYR A 16 17.98 -1.63 18.95
CA TYR A 16 16.67 -1.68 19.60
C TYR A 16 16.40 -3.10 20.09
N PRO A 17 16.08 -3.30 21.38
CA PRO A 17 15.74 -4.62 21.91
C PRO A 17 14.40 -5.12 21.39
N ALA A 18 13.45 -4.21 21.11
CA ALA A 18 12.15 -4.55 20.57
C ALA A 18 11.62 -3.48 19.61
N LEU A 19 11.03 -3.93 18.51
CA LEU A 19 10.44 -3.11 17.47
C LEU A 19 9.01 -3.57 17.18
N CYS A 20 8.10 -2.63 16.90
CA CYS A 20 6.77 -2.91 16.39
C CYS A 20 6.63 -2.30 15.01
N LEU A 21 6.61 -3.13 13.99
CA LEU A 21 6.35 -2.77 12.61
C LEU A 21 4.84 -2.75 12.40
N PHE A 22 4.23 -1.57 12.48
CA PHE A 22 2.78 -1.45 12.35
C PHE A 22 2.38 -0.72 11.08
N GLY A 23 1.30 -1.14 10.47
CA GLY A 23 0.76 -0.49 9.26
C GLY A 23 0.08 -1.47 8.32
N ASN A 24 -0.41 -0.93 7.20
CA ASN A 24 -1.21 -1.66 6.23
C ASN A 24 -0.48 -1.93 4.89
N ASP A 25 0.80 -1.59 4.78
CA ASP A 25 1.59 -1.87 3.58
C ASP A 25 2.55 -3.05 3.83
N GLU A 26 2.21 -4.20 3.27
CA GLU A 26 2.97 -5.44 3.48
C GLU A 26 4.40 -5.36 2.91
N TRP A 27 4.59 -4.68 1.76
CA TRP A 27 5.92 -4.51 1.19
C TRP A 27 6.81 -3.67 2.12
N VAL A 28 6.25 -2.59 2.68
CA VAL A 28 6.99 -1.72 3.61
C VAL A 28 7.35 -2.48 4.89
N LYS A 29 6.43 -3.29 5.44
CA LYS A 29 6.70 -4.14 6.61
C LYS A 29 7.80 -5.16 6.33
N HIS A 30 7.70 -5.88 5.20
CA HIS A 30 8.71 -6.85 4.80
C HIS A 30 10.09 -6.20 4.62
N ARG A 31 10.14 -5.05 3.95
CA ARG A 31 11.40 -4.31 3.76
C ARG A 31 11.97 -3.75 5.06
N ALA A 32 11.12 -3.33 6.00
CA ALA A 32 11.54 -2.93 7.34
C ALA A 32 12.15 -4.10 8.11
N LEU A 33 11.55 -5.29 8.00
CA LEU A 33 12.06 -6.52 8.61
C LEU A 33 13.43 -6.90 8.04
N GLU A 34 13.64 -6.81 6.73
CA GLU A 34 14.96 -7.01 6.11
C GLU A 34 16.03 -6.05 6.68
N TYR A 35 15.67 -4.78 6.93
CA TYR A 35 16.60 -3.84 7.57
C TYR A 35 16.95 -4.25 9.00
N VAL A 36 15.99 -4.80 9.75
CA VAL A 36 16.24 -5.34 11.09
C VAL A 36 17.16 -6.55 11.02
N PHE A 37 16.89 -7.51 10.14
CA PHE A 37 17.75 -8.68 9.93
C PHE A 37 19.18 -8.26 9.59
N ALA A 38 19.33 -7.36 8.62
CA ALA A 38 20.66 -6.86 8.23
C ALA A 38 21.39 -6.15 9.39
N SER A 39 20.67 -5.44 10.27
CA SER A 39 21.27 -4.79 11.44
C SER A 39 21.70 -5.77 12.53
N CYS A 40 21.08 -6.95 12.57
CA CYS A 40 21.44 -8.06 13.47
C CYS A 40 22.48 -9.01 12.86
N GLY A 41 22.86 -8.82 11.59
CA GLY A 41 23.81 -9.68 10.89
C GLY A 41 23.26 -11.05 10.49
N VAL A 42 21.93 -11.18 10.37
CA VAL A 42 21.22 -12.42 10.02
C VAL A 42 20.41 -12.25 8.72
N THR A 43 20.03 -13.37 8.12
CA THR A 43 19.05 -13.43 7.01
C THR A 43 17.76 -14.09 7.47
N GLN A 44 16.69 -14.00 6.71
CA GLN A 44 15.38 -14.56 7.08
C GLN A 44 15.43 -16.08 7.33
N ASP A 45 16.26 -16.81 6.59
CA ASP A 45 16.40 -18.28 6.68
C ASP A 45 17.45 -18.73 7.70
N ASP A 46 17.99 -17.81 8.49
CA ASP A 46 19.02 -18.12 9.49
C ASP A 46 18.41 -18.83 10.70
N PHE A 47 19.12 -19.82 11.25
CA PHE A 47 18.70 -20.50 12.49
C PHE A 47 18.59 -19.57 13.71
N ALA A 48 19.20 -18.40 13.64
CA ALA A 48 19.05 -17.35 14.66
C ALA A 48 17.73 -16.58 14.56
N VAL A 49 16.95 -16.80 13.51
CA VAL A 49 15.63 -16.17 13.29
C VAL A 49 14.54 -17.16 13.64
N ASP A 50 13.63 -16.76 14.52
CA ASP A 50 12.45 -17.51 14.93
C ASP A 50 11.19 -16.72 14.60
N THR A 51 10.33 -17.29 13.75
CA THR A 51 9.07 -16.66 13.35
C THR A 51 7.91 -17.38 14.01
N LEU A 52 7.17 -16.65 14.85
CA LEU A 52 6.04 -17.16 15.62
C LEU A 52 4.72 -16.56 15.07
N ASP A 53 3.76 -17.42 14.72
CA ASP A 53 2.42 -17.00 14.31
C ASP A 53 1.44 -17.07 15.49
N ALA A 54 0.76 -15.97 15.76
CA ALA A 54 -0.20 -15.79 16.85
C ALA A 54 0.31 -16.31 18.23
N PRO A 55 1.59 -16.00 18.65
CA PRO A 55 2.16 -16.54 19.88
C PRO A 55 1.50 -15.95 21.14
N SER A 56 1.56 -16.70 22.23
CA SER A 56 1.33 -16.16 23.57
C SER A 56 2.57 -15.40 24.09
N VAL A 57 2.41 -14.63 25.17
CA VAL A 57 3.57 -13.94 25.79
C VAL A 57 4.61 -14.93 26.32
N ASP A 58 4.17 -16.10 26.79
CA ASP A 58 5.07 -17.15 27.28
C ASP A 58 5.87 -17.79 26.13
N ASP A 59 5.26 -18.00 24.95
CA ASP A 59 5.96 -18.46 23.76
C ASP A 59 7.04 -17.46 23.32
N VAL A 60 6.68 -16.16 23.30
CA VAL A 60 7.62 -15.08 22.99
C VAL A 60 8.79 -15.08 23.97
N GLN A 61 8.50 -15.19 25.27
CA GLN A 61 9.52 -15.22 26.31
C GLN A 61 10.44 -16.43 26.14
N THR A 62 9.86 -17.61 25.88
CA THR A 62 10.62 -18.86 25.70
C THR A 62 11.55 -18.72 24.48
N SER A 63 11.06 -18.21 23.35
CA SER A 63 11.86 -18.01 22.15
C SER A 63 12.99 -17.00 22.37
N CYS A 64 12.71 -15.85 23.01
CA CYS A 64 13.72 -14.81 23.30
C CYS A 64 14.83 -15.30 24.24
N LEU A 65 14.49 -16.12 25.24
CA LEU A 65 15.44 -16.62 26.24
C LEU A 65 16.17 -17.89 25.81
N THR A 66 15.74 -18.55 24.72
CA THR A 66 16.45 -19.69 24.16
C THR A 66 17.75 -19.20 23.52
N GLN A 67 18.89 -19.70 24.01
CA GLN A 67 20.21 -19.33 23.48
C GLN A 67 20.37 -19.82 22.02
N SER A 68 20.87 -18.95 21.16
CA SER A 68 21.29 -19.34 19.82
C SER A 68 22.53 -20.20 19.87
N ILE A 69 22.51 -21.36 19.18
CA ILE A 69 23.67 -22.28 19.11
C ILE A 69 24.73 -21.75 18.12
N PHE A 70 24.33 -20.88 17.19
CA PHE A 70 25.15 -20.49 16.03
C PHE A 70 25.39 -18.98 15.91
N GLY A 71 24.86 -18.16 16.79
CA GLY A 71 24.99 -16.70 16.69
C GLY A 71 24.90 -15.97 18.02
N ASP A 72 25.51 -14.79 18.05
CA ASP A 72 25.56 -13.95 19.23
C ASP A 72 24.21 -13.26 19.51
N LYS A 73 23.31 -13.14 18.50
CA LYS A 73 22.04 -12.44 18.61
C LYS A 73 20.91 -13.21 17.95
N ARG A 74 19.82 -13.41 18.69
CA ARG A 74 18.59 -14.02 18.19
C ARG A 74 17.59 -12.97 17.71
N VAL A 75 16.89 -13.21 16.61
CA VAL A 75 15.78 -12.37 16.16
C VAL A 75 14.49 -13.16 16.27
N VAL A 76 13.54 -12.65 17.04
CA VAL A 76 12.21 -13.26 17.23
C VAL A 76 11.17 -12.38 16.56
N VAL A 77 10.54 -12.90 15.51
CA VAL A 77 9.49 -12.22 14.77
C VAL A 77 8.14 -12.77 15.20
N CYS A 78 7.24 -11.92 15.64
CA CYS A 78 5.90 -12.27 16.06
C CYS A 78 4.87 -11.67 15.09
N GLU A 79 4.19 -12.54 14.36
CA GLU A 79 3.09 -12.18 13.47
C GLU A 79 1.75 -12.47 14.16
N ASN A 80 0.70 -11.71 13.80
CA ASN A 80 -0.66 -11.89 14.31
C ASN A 80 -0.78 -11.92 15.85
N PHE A 81 0.16 -11.27 16.55
CA PHE A 81 0.18 -11.26 18.01
C PHE A 81 -1.02 -10.53 18.60
N THR A 82 -1.63 -11.10 19.66
CA THR A 82 -2.71 -10.48 20.41
C THR A 82 -2.61 -10.77 21.91
N PHE A 83 -3.03 -9.83 22.77
CA PHE A 83 -3.11 -10.07 24.22
C PHE A 83 -4.36 -10.84 24.69
N GLY A 84 -5.09 -11.49 23.79
CA GLY A 84 -6.32 -12.25 24.06
C GLY A 84 -7.52 -11.75 23.25
N LYS A 85 -8.60 -12.56 23.21
CA LYS A 85 -9.80 -12.23 22.43
C LYS A 85 -10.63 -11.16 23.14
N GLY A 86 -10.73 -9.97 22.58
CA GLY A 86 -11.66 -8.89 22.98
C GLY A 86 -10.99 -7.56 23.30
N ASN A 87 -11.69 -6.46 22.99
CA ASN A 87 -11.23 -5.07 23.18
C ASN A 87 -11.26 -4.57 24.63
N THR A 88 -11.54 -5.44 25.60
CA THR A 88 -11.66 -5.04 27.01
C THR A 88 -10.34 -5.32 27.72
N GLU A 89 -9.73 -4.29 28.29
CA GLU A 89 -8.51 -4.40 29.06
C GLU A 89 -8.79 -5.15 30.38
N THR A 90 -8.51 -6.43 30.38
CA THR A 90 -8.66 -7.30 31.57
C THR A 90 -7.41 -7.26 32.44
N ASN A 91 -7.50 -7.68 33.70
CA ASN A 91 -6.32 -7.81 34.57
C ASN A 91 -5.24 -8.72 33.95
N LYS A 92 -5.66 -9.80 33.24
CA LYS A 92 -4.74 -10.68 32.50
C LYS A 92 -3.99 -9.95 31.37
N THR A 93 -4.66 -9.06 30.65
CA THR A 93 -4.02 -8.23 29.61
C THR A 93 -2.97 -7.28 30.20
N LYS A 94 -3.25 -6.69 31.36
CA LYS A 94 -2.29 -5.82 32.06
C LYS A 94 -1.06 -6.58 32.56
N GLU A 95 -1.27 -7.78 33.10
CA GLU A 95 -0.18 -8.68 33.53
C GLU A 95 0.69 -9.09 32.35
N ALA A 96 0.08 -9.50 31.22
CA ALA A 96 0.79 -9.87 29.99
C ALA A 96 1.60 -8.72 29.41
N LYS A 97 1.07 -7.48 29.39
CA LYS A 97 1.81 -6.28 28.99
C LYS A 97 2.98 -5.97 29.94
N ALA A 98 2.80 -6.15 31.24
CA ALA A 98 3.85 -5.98 32.23
C ALA A 98 4.96 -7.04 32.09
N GLN A 99 4.58 -8.30 31.82
CA GLN A 99 5.53 -9.39 31.56
C GLN A 99 6.36 -9.10 30.31
N LEU A 100 5.72 -8.70 29.21
CA LEU A 100 6.40 -8.31 27.98
C LEU A 100 7.34 -7.12 28.19
N SER A 101 6.92 -6.10 28.93
CA SER A 101 7.77 -4.94 29.25
C SER A 101 9.02 -5.35 30.05
N ARG A 102 8.88 -6.24 31.03
CA ARG A 102 10.03 -6.78 31.80
C ARG A 102 10.98 -7.56 30.91
N LEU A 103 10.47 -8.38 30.00
CA LEU A 103 11.28 -9.13 29.03
C LEU A 103 12.12 -8.17 28.18
N ILE A 104 11.50 -7.11 27.64
CA ILE A 104 12.20 -6.13 26.79
C ILE A 104 13.23 -5.35 27.61
N GLU A 105 12.89 -4.92 28.83
CA GLU A 105 13.79 -4.18 29.72
C GLU A 105 14.99 -5.03 30.21
N SER A 106 14.81 -6.36 30.28
CA SER A 106 15.89 -7.31 30.67
C SER A 106 16.82 -7.68 29.51
N CYS A 107 16.55 -7.21 28.28
CA CYS A 107 17.36 -7.53 27.12
C CYS A 107 18.78 -6.93 27.25
N ASP A 108 19.77 -7.75 27.28
CA ASP A 108 21.20 -7.43 27.30
C ASP A 108 21.83 -7.31 25.89
N GLY A 109 21.02 -7.39 24.86
CA GLY A 109 21.45 -7.43 23.45
C GLY A 109 21.48 -8.83 22.85
N SER A 110 21.14 -9.86 23.61
CA SER A 110 21.13 -11.26 23.16
C SER A 110 20.00 -11.55 22.15
N PHE A 111 18.93 -10.76 22.17
CA PHE A 111 17.83 -10.90 21.20
C PHE A 111 17.38 -9.55 20.63
N CYS A 112 16.64 -9.62 19.54
CA CYS A 112 15.84 -8.52 18.98
C CYS A 112 14.43 -9.06 18.74
N LEU A 113 13.44 -8.47 19.42
CA LEU A 113 12.04 -8.85 19.30
C LEU A 113 11.32 -7.94 18.29
N VAL A 114 10.62 -8.52 17.32
CA VAL A 114 9.93 -7.76 16.28
C VAL A 114 8.48 -8.19 16.22
N PHE A 115 7.57 -7.27 16.47
CA PHE A 115 6.14 -7.49 16.23
C PHE A 115 5.75 -6.94 14.87
N VAL A 116 5.04 -7.74 14.07
CA VAL A 116 4.46 -7.33 12.79
C VAL A 116 2.94 -7.30 12.93
N THR A 117 2.34 -6.13 12.78
CA THR A 117 0.90 -5.92 13.02
C THR A 117 0.30 -4.86 12.10
N SER A 118 -1.02 -4.87 11.94
CA SER A 118 -1.74 -3.76 11.31
C SER A 118 -2.09 -2.65 12.29
N GLU A 119 -2.19 -2.97 13.61
CA GLU A 119 -2.68 -2.06 14.64
C GLU A 119 -1.64 -1.72 15.71
N GLN A 120 -1.34 -0.45 15.88
CA GLN A 120 -0.42 0.04 16.91
C GLN A 120 -1.01 -0.08 18.33
N ASN A 121 -2.32 0.10 18.47
CA ASN A 121 -3.00 0.28 19.75
C ASN A 121 -2.91 -0.95 20.68
N ILE A 122 -2.69 -2.14 20.13
CA ILE A 122 -2.57 -3.39 20.89
C ILE A 122 -1.47 -3.27 21.95
N PHE A 123 -0.36 -2.62 21.61
CA PHE A 123 0.81 -2.49 22.47
C PHE A 123 0.80 -1.23 23.35
N SER A 124 -0.33 -0.53 23.46
CA SER A 124 -0.45 0.61 24.37
C SER A 124 -0.13 0.19 25.79
N GLY A 125 0.82 0.91 26.43
CA GLY A 125 1.30 0.62 27.79
C GLY A 125 2.47 -0.38 27.90
N VAL A 126 2.95 -0.97 26.79
CA VAL A 126 4.18 -1.78 26.77
C VAL A 126 5.38 -0.84 26.73
N LYS A 127 6.31 -0.99 27.67
CA LYS A 127 7.54 -0.18 27.77
C LYS A 127 8.69 -0.83 26.97
N GLY A 128 9.60 0.02 26.48
CA GLY A 128 10.80 -0.42 25.76
C GLY A 128 10.56 -0.82 24.31
N LEU A 129 9.31 -0.81 23.84
CA LEU A 129 8.94 -1.14 22.47
C LEU A 129 8.98 0.13 21.60
N GLU A 130 9.81 0.14 20.57
CA GLU A 130 9.86 1.24 19.61
C GLU A 130 8.98 0.94 18.40
N PHE A 131 8.22 1.94 17.94
CA PHE A 131 7.25 1.80 16.88
C PHE A 131 7.79 2.30 15.55
N VAL A 132 7.62 1.50 14.51
CA VAL A 132 7.98 1.83 13.12
C VAL A 132 6.71 1.95 12.29
N ASP A 133 6.50 3.11 11.70
CA ASP A 133 5.37 3.37 10.81
C ASP A 133 5.61 2.73 9.44
N CYS A 134 4.90 1.65 9.18
CA CYS A 134 4.89 0.89 7.94
C CYS A 134 3.56 1.05 7.17
N ASN A 135 2.88 2.16 7.35
CA ASN A 135 1.75 2.51 6.50
C ASN A 135 2.22 2.88 5.08
N ARG A 136 1.27 2.89 4.17
CA ARG A 136 1.53 3.28 2.79
C ARG A 136 2.19 4.66 2.74
N LEU A 137 3.25 4.76 1.94
CA LEU A 137 4.00 5.98 1.77
C LEU A 137 3.23 7.00 0.92
N ASP A 138 3.35 8.27 1.27
CA ASP A 138 2.89 9.37 0.43
C ASP A 138 3.80 9.52 -0.81
N SER A 139 3.32 10.23 -1.83
CA SER A 139 4.03 10.41 -3.10
C SER A 139 5.45 10.95 -2.93
N ARG A 140 5.62 11.93 -2.04
CA ARG A 140 6.95 12.52 -1.75
C ARG A 140 7.90 11.52 -1.09
N SER A 141 7.39 10.65 -0.24
CA SER A 141 8.17 9.59 0.41
C SER A 141 8.55 8.50 -0.58
N VAL A 142 7.65 8.14 -1.50
CA VAL A 142 7.95 7.23 -2.63
C VAL A 142 9.05 7.79 -3.50
N GLU A 143 8.96 9.05 -3.94
CA GLU A 143 9.99 9.70 -4.74
C GLU A 143 11.36 9.71 -4.04
N LYS A 144 11.39 10.04 -2.73
CA LYS A 144 12.62 9.98 -1.92
C LYS A 144 13.20 8.57 -1.86
N TRP A 145 12.34 7.57 -1.75
CA TRP A 145 12.77 6.18 -1.74
C TRP A 145 13.41 5.80 -3.09
N ILE A 146 12.78 6.14 -4.23
CA ILE A 146 13.33 5.91 -5.57
C ILE A 146 14.70 6.55 -5.72
N VAL A 147 14.83 7.83 -5.35
CA VAL A 147 16.13 8.55 -5.40
C VAL A 147 17.18 7.82 -4.56
N SER A 148 16.83 7.43 -3.33
CA SER A 148 17.76 6.71 -2.45
C SER A 148 18.14 5.33 -3.00
N TYR A 149 17.20 4.64 -3.64
CA TYR A 149 17.40 3.32 -4.23
C TYR A 149 18.33 3.40 -5.44
N CYS A 150 18.07 4.31 -6.38
CA CYS A 150 18.92 4.55 -7.54
C CYS A 150 20.33 5.00 -7.13
N LYS A 151 20.45 5.87 -6.12
CA LYS A 151 21.74 6.32 -5.61
C LYS A 151 22.60 5.19 -5.05
N LYS A 152 22.00 4.19 -4.40
CA LYS A 152 22.71 2.96 -3.93
C LYS A 152 23.25 2.14 -5.09
N ALA A 153 22.56 2.16 -6.24
CA ALA A 153 23.03 1.54 -7.48
C ALA A 153 24.02 2.42 -8.28
N GLY A 154 24.42 3.59 -7.74
CA GLY A 154 25.33 4.51 -8.42
C GLY A 154 24.68 5.39 -9.51
N VAL A 155 23.36 5.38 -9.62
CA VAL A 155 22.60 6.12 -10.65
C VAL A 155 21.94 7.35 -10.06
N ASN A 156 22.15 8.50 -10.71
CA ASN A 156 21.40 9.73 -10.40
C ASN A 156 20.16 9.78 -11.29
N ILE A 157 18.99 9.91 -10.67
CA ILE A 157 17.71 9.98 -11.37
C ILE A 157 17.12 11.39 -11.32
N ASP A 158 16.53 11.82 -12.44
CA ASP A 158 15.84 13.11 -12.54
C ASP A 158 14.54 13.12 -11.72
N PRO A 159 14.21 14.25 -11.02
CA PRO A 159 12.94 14.37 -10.28
C PRO A 159 11.69 14.13 -11.14
N ALA A 160 11.70 14.50 -12.41
CA ALA A 160 10.58 14.23 -13.32
C ALA A 160 10.39 12.71 -13.55
N CYS A 161 11.50 11.96 -13.65
CA CYS A 161 11.48 10.50 -13.76
C CYS A 161 10.95 9.86 -12.49
N THR A 162 11.37 10.32 -11.29
CA THR A 162 10.88 9.77 -10.02
C THR A 162 9.38 9.97 -9.85
N SER A 163 8.89 11.18 -10.15
CA SER A 163 7.46 11.50 -10.07
C SER A 163 6.65 10.68 -11.06
N LYS A 164 7.18 10.46 -12.26
CA LYS A 164 6.52 9.64 -13.28
C LYS A 164 6.41 8.17 -12.87
N ILE A 165 7.48 7.56 -12.36
CA ILE A 165 7.47 6.18 -11.85
C ILE A 165 6.46 6.06 -10.71
N ALA A 166 6.50 6.98 -9.73
CA ALA A 166 5.56 6.98 -8.61
C ALA A 166 4.10 7.05 -9.07
N THR A 167 3.82 7.89 -10.07
CA THR A 167 2.48 8.06 -10.66
C THR A 167 2.04 6.80 -11.40
N TYR A 168 2.89 6.22 -12.27
CA TYR A 168 2.55 5.02 -13.05
C TYR A 168 2.30 3.81 -12.17
N CYS A 169 2.99 3.73 -11.03
CA CYS A 169 2.84 2.66 -10.04
C CYS A 169 1.79 2.97 -8.96
N LEU A 170 1.05 4.08 -9.02
CA LEU A 170 0.04 4.48 -8.00
C LEU A 170 0.61 4.57 -6.57
N ASN A 171 1.88 4.89 -6.42
CA ASN A 171 2.59 4.83 -5.12
C ASN A 171 2.53 3.45 -4.44
N ASP A 172 2.29 2.37 -5.20
CA ASP A 172 2.39 1.00 -4.70
C ASP A 172 3.86 0.61 -4.62
N MET A 173 4.37 0.43 -3.40
CA MET A 173 5.80 0.24 -3.17
C MET A 173 6.35 -1.05 -3.76
N ALA A 174 5.55 -2.10 -3.84
CA ALA A 174 5.97 -3.37 -4.47
C ALA A 174 6.22 -3.15 -5.98
N ARG A 175 5.29 -2.48 -6.65
CA ARG A 175 5.45 -2.11 -8.07
C ARG A 175 6.57 -1.11 -8.28
N VAL A 176 6.62 -0.05 -7.48
CA VAL A 176 7.69 0.96 -7.55
C VAL A 176 9.07 0.31 -7.46
N ALA A 177 9.25 -0.63 -6.52
CA ALA A 177 10.53 -1.32 -6.36
C ALA A 177 10.88 -2.19 -7.58
N THR A 178 9.92 -2.97 -8.07
CA THR A 178 10.12 -3.86 -9.22
C THR A 178 10.39 -3.06 -10.50
N GLU A 179 9.60 -2.02 -10.77
CA GLU A 179 9.76 -1.20 -11.96
C GLU A 179 11.04 -0.36 -11.92
N THR A 180 11.42 0.16 -10.75
CA THR A 180 12.69 0.88 -10.59
C THR A 180 13.89 -0.06 -10.80
N GLN A 181 13.84 -1.29 -10.28
CA GLN A 181 14.89 -2.28 -10.50
C GLN A 181 15.01 -2.64 -11.99
N LYS A 182 13.89 -2.87 -12.68
CA LYS A 182 13.86 -3.15 -14.13
C LYS A 182 14.51 -2.02 -14.94
N LEU A 183 14.24 -0.76 -14.59
CA LEU A 183 14.86 0.38 -15.24
C LEU A 183 16.37 0.48 -14.96
N LEU A 184 16.82 0.15 -13.75
CA LEU A 184 18.23 0.06 -13.40
C LEU A 184 18.93 -1.05 -14.19
N ASP A 185 18.30 -2.21 -14.33
CA ASP A 185 18.85 -3.35 -15.10
C ASP A 185 18.92 -3.05 -16.60
N TYR A 186 17.99 -2.23 -17.11
CA TYR A 186 18.04 -1.74 -18.49
C TYR A 186 19.19 -0.75 -18.73
N GLY A 187 19.64 -0.05 -17.68
CA GLY A 187 20.84 0.79 -17.68
C GLY A 187 20.60 2.26 -18.01
N ASP A 188 19.38 2.68 -18.35
CA ASP A 188 19.04 4.09 -18.62
C ASP A 188 17.65 4.43 -18.06
N ILE A 189 17.57 5.51 -17.26
CA ILE A 189 16.31 5.97 -16.65
C ILE A 189 15.97 7.35 -17.18
N THR A 190 15.23 7.39 -18.28
CA THR A 190 14.71 8.60 -18.91
C THR A 190 13.19 8.53 -18.99
N ILE A 191 12.58 9.67 -19.29
CA ILE A 191 11.13 9.73 -19.53
C ILE A 191 10.69 8.74 -20.62
N ALA A 192 11.50 8.64 -21.70
CA ALA A 192 11.20 7.74 -22.82
C ALA A 192 11.30 6.25 -22.44
N THR A 193 12.35 5.86 -21.67
CA THR A 193 12.48 4.48 -21.19
C THR A 193 11.41 4.11 -20.17
N ILE A 194 10.97 5.06 -19.35
CA ILE A 194 9.83 4.84 -18.42
C ILE A 194 8.55 4.59 -19.23
N ASP A 195 8.25 5.40 -20.25
CA ASP A 195 7.07 5.20 -21.10
C ASP A 195 7.09 3.86 -21.85
N LEU A 196 8.29 3.41 -22.23
CA LEU A 196 8.48 2.16 -22.96
C LEU A 196 8.35 0.93 -22.05
N LEU A 197 8.90 0.97 -20.83
CA LEU A 197 9.10 -0.21 -20.00
C LEU A 197 8.14 -0.31 -18.82
N VAL A 198 7.67 0.82 -18.28
CA VAL A 198 6.79 0.82 -17.11
C VAL A 198 5.34 0.86 -17.56
N HIS A 199 4.66 -0.26 -17.42
CA HIS A 199 3.23 -0.29 -17.70
C HIS A 199 2.45 0.59 -16.72
N ARG A 200 1.61 1.45 -17.27
CA ARG A 200 0.63 2.19 -16.47
C ARG A 200 -0.36 1.20 -15.88
N ASP A 201 -0.74 1.40 -14.63
CA ASP A 201 -1.81 0.61 -14.04
C ASP A 201 -3.13 0.93 -14.74
N VAL A 202 -3.89 -0.09 -15.12
CA VAL A 202 -5.20 0.07 -15.76
C VAL A 202 -6.14 0.88 -14.88
N GLU A 203 -6.10 0.68 -13.54
CA GLU A 203 -6.86 1.49 -12.59
C GLU A 203 -6.47 2.98 -12.68
N GLN A 204 -5.17 3.30 -12.84
CA GLN A 204 -4.72 4.69 -13.00
C GLN A 204 -5.27 5.31 -14.28
N ASN A 205 -5.28 4.56 -15.36
CA ASN A 205 -5.81 5.03 -16.62
C ASN A 205 -7.31 5.31 -16.51
N ILE A 206 -8.06 4.45 -15.83
CA ILE A 206 -9.49 4.67 -15.56
C ILE A 206 -9.73 5.87 -14.64
N PHE A 207 -8.87 6.13 -13.65
CA PHE A 207 -8.94 7.36 -12.85
C PHE A 207 -8.69 8.60 -13.70
N ASN A 208 -7.70 8.58 -14.58
CA ASN A 208 -7.42 9.69 -15.50
C ASN A 208 -8.58 9.89 -16.46
N LEU A 209 -9.15 8.83 -17.02
CA LEU A 209 -10.33 8.87 -17.85
C LEU A 209 -11.51 9.49 -17.10
N SER A 210 -11.80 9.04 -15.88
CA SER A 210 -12.85 9.60 -15.01
C SER A 210 -12.62 11.08 -14.71
N LYS A 211 -11.37 11.51 -14.58
CA LYS A 211 -10.97 12.89 -14.34
C LYS A 211 -11.20 13.79 -15.58
N HIS A 212 -10.86 13.30 -16.77
CA HIS A 212 -11.16 14.00 -18.03
C HIS A 212 -12.68 14.14 -18.23
N ILE A 213 -13.45 13.07 -17.98
CA ILE A 213 -14.91 13.09 -18.05
C ILE A 213 -15.49 14.11 -17.05
N ALA A 214 -15.04 14.10 -15.79
CA ALA A 214 -15.52 15.03 -14.75
C ALA A 214 -15.17 16.50 -15.06
N ASN A 215 -14.11 16.74 -15.81
CA ASN A 215 -13.72 18.06 -16.31
C ASN A 215 -14.43 18.45 -17.62
N LYS A 216 -15.30 17.58 -18.15
CA LYS A 216 -16.02 17.78 -19.43
C LYS A 216 -15.08 17.88 -20.65
N ASN A 217 -13.89 17.31 -20.56
CA ASN A 217 -12.88 17.30 -21.61
C ASN A 217 -13.10 16.08 -22.52
N THR A 218 -14.17 16.11 -23.31
CA THR A 218 -14.60 14.95 -24.13
C THR A 218 -13.52 14.48 -25.11
N ALA A 219 -12.82 15.41 -25.76
CA ALA A 219 -11.75 15.06 -26.71
C ALA A 219 -10.63 14.25 -26.04
N GLN A 220 -10.12 14.74 -24.89
CA GLN A 220 -9.06 14.06 -24.14
C GLN A 220 -9.52 12.74 -23.50
N ALA A 221 -10.81 12.64 -23.14
CA ALA A 221 -11.39 11.42 -22.61
C ALA A 221 -11.45 10.33 -23.70
N LEU A 222 -11.89 10.67 -24.90
CA LEU A 222 -11.94 9.74 -26.04
C LEU A 222 -10.54 9.37 -26.54
N GLU A 223 -9.61 10.33 -26.61
CA GLU A 223 -8.21 10.08 -26.97
C GLU A 223 -7.57 9.07 -26.02
N LEU A 224 -7.74 9.27 -24.69
CA LEU A 224 -7.23 8.34 -23.69
C LEU A 224 -7.91 6.95 -23.79
N TYR A 225 -9.22 6.90 -24.07
CA TYR A 225 -9.93 5.64 -24.26
C TYR A 225 -9.33 4.85 -25.42
N HIS A 226 -9.14 5.49 -26.58
CA HIS A 226 -8.53 4.83 -27.75
C HIS A 226 -7.05 4.46 -27.53
N GLU A 227 -6.28 5.28 -26.80
CA GLU A 227 -4.91 4.91 -26.40
C GLU A 227 -4.90 3.60 -25.60
N LEU A 228 -5.83 3.44 -24.66
CA LEU A 228 -5.96 2.23 -23.86
C LEU A 228 -6.34 1.00 -24.69
N GLU A 229 -7.26 1.17 -25.61
CA GLU A 229 -7.71 0.14 -26.53
C GLU A 229 -6.55 -0.33 -27.45
N GLN A 230 -5.78 0.61 -28.00
CA GLN A 230 -4.59 0.32 -28.80
C GLN A 230 -3.48 -0.38 -27.99
N ASN A 231 -3.42 -0.15 -26.69
CA ASN A 231 -2.50 -0.83 -25.79
C ASN A 231 -2.98 -2.23 -25.35
N GLY A 232 -4.11 -2.70 -25.89
CA GLY A 232 -4.63 -4.05 -25.67
C GLY A 232 -5.57 -4.18 -24.46
N GLU A 233 -6.05 -3.06 -23.93
CA GLU A 233 -7.06 -3.11 -22.86
C GLU A 233 -8.43 -3.47 -23.45
N GLU A 234 -9.08 -4.47 -22.88
CA GLU A 234 -10.40 -4.90 -23.33
C GLU A 234 -11.48 -3.86 -23.00
N ALA A 235 -12.30 -3.49 -23.96
CA ALA A 235 -13.39 -2.54 -23.83
C ALA A 235 -14.35 -2.88 -22.67
N LEU A 236 -14.70 -4.15 -22.50
CA LEU A 236 -15.56 -4.62 -21.41
C LEU A 236 -14.88 -4.50 -20.05
N GLY A 237 -13.56 -4.74 -19.98
CA GLY A 237 -12.75 -4.53 -18.77
C GLY A 237 -12.75 -3.06 -18.34
N MET A 238 -12.48 -2.15 -19.28
CA MET A 238 -12.52 -0.70 -19.05
C MET A 238 -13.90 -0.21 -18.61
N PHE A 239 -14.97 -0.72 -19.25
CA PHE A 239 -16.36 -0.44 -18.84
C PHE A 239 -16.60 -0.83 -17.39
N GLY A 240 -16.21 -2.04 -16.98
CA GLY A 240 -16.38 -2.55 -15.62
C GLY A 240 -15.65 -1.70 -14.57
N LEU A 241 -14.41 -1.30 -14.86
CA LEU A 241 -13.62 -0.45 -13.98
C LEU A 241 -14.22 0.96 -13.87
N LEU A 242 -14.64 1.55 -14.99
CA LEU A 242 -15.29 2.87 -15.02
C LEU A 242 -16.63 2.84 -14.26
N TYR A 243 -17.44 1.82 -14.45
CA TYR A 243 -18.68 1.60 -13.69
C TYR A 243 -18.41 1.53 -12.18
N ASN A 244 -17.42 0.75 -11.76
CA ASN A 244 -17.06 0.64 -10.36
C ASN A 244 -16.59 1.98 -9.77
N ALA A 245 -15.84 2.79 -10.53
CA ALA A 245 -15.44 4.13 -10.09
C ALA A 245 -16.68 5.03 -9.85
N TYR A 246 -17.63 5.08 -10.79
CA TYR A 246 -18.85 5.88 -10.66
C TYR A 246 -19.78 5.38 -9.55
N ARG A 247 -19.92 4.06 -9.39
CA ARG A 247 -20.66 3.44 -8.30
C ARG A 247 -20.06 3.84 -6.94
N ARG A 248 -18.73 3.78 -6.79
CA ARG A 248 -18.04 4.20 -5.56
C ARG A 248 -18.23 5.70 -5.29
N MET A 249 -18.12 6.56 -6.31
CA MET A 249 -18.39 8.00 -6.18
C MET A 249 -19.82 8.28 -5.72
N TYR A 250 -20.82 7.57 -6.26
CA TYR A 250 -22.21 7.71 -5.84
C TYR A 250 -22.39 7.36 -4.36
N TYR A 251 -21.84 6.25 -3.90
CA TYR A 251 -21.90 5.88 -2.48
C TYR A 251 -21.19 6.90 -1.58
N LEU A 252 -20.02 7.41 -1.98
CA LEU A 252 -19.31 8.47 -1.24
C LEU A 252 -20.14 9.73 -1.03
N LYS A 253 -21.04 10.05 -1.98
CA LYS A 253 -21.90 11.23 -1.92
C LYS A 253 -23.25 10.98 -1.22
N THR A 254 -23.66 9.73 -1.03
CA THR A 254 -25.00 9.38 -0.52
C THR A 254 -24.96 8.67 0.83
N THR A 255 -23.78 8.24 1.30
CA THR A 255 -23.61 7.58 2.60
C THR A 255 -22.67 8.37 3.50
N ASN A 256 -22.83 8.22 4.82
CA ASN A 256 -21.99 8.89 5.83
C ASN A 256 -20.98 7.89 6.46
N TYR A 257 -20.45 6.96 5.68
CA TYR A 257 -19.44 6.02 6.17
C TYR A 257 -18.09 6.72 6.38
N SER A 258 -17.34 6.26 7.38
CA SER A 258 -15.93 6.58 7.54
C SER A 258 -15.10 6.00 6.37
N ASN A 259 -13.88 6.50 6.17
CA ASN A 259 -13.01 6.00 5.11
C ASN A 259 -12.70 4.49 5.27
N ASP A 260 -12.55 4.03 6.49
CA ASP A 260 -12.21 2.63 6.80
C ASP A 260 -13.38 1.69 6.56
N GLU A 261 -14.60 2.10 6.98
CA GLU A 261 -15.84 1.37 6.67
C GLU A 261 -16.07 1.29 5.16
N TYR A 262 -15.82 2.39 4.46
CA TYR A 262 -15.97 2.47 3.01
C TYR A 262 -14.95 1.55 2.30
N ALA A 263 -13.68 1.61 2.73
CA ALA A 263 -12.62 0.76 2.21
C ALA A 263 -12.93 -0.73 2.40
N THR A 264 -13.42 -1.09 3.59
CA THR A 264 -13.83 -2.45 3.92
C THR A 264 -15.02 -2.92 3.06
N TYR A 265 -16.05 -2.07 2.91
CA TYR A 265 -17.25 -2.41 2.13
C TYR A 265 -16.94 -2.67 0.64
N PHE A 266 -16.05 -1.86 0.05
CA PHE A 266 -15.69 -2.00 -1.36
C PHE A 266 -14.45 -2.88 -1.62
N GLY A 267 -13.81 -3.39 -0.57
CA GLY A 267 -12.57 -4.17 -0.70
C GLY A 267 -11.43 -3.37 -1.33
N VAL A 268 -11.38 -2.05 -1.04
CA VAL A 268 -10.36 -1.16 -1.62
C VAL A 268 -9.45 -0.59 -0.54
N LYS A 269 -8.24 -0.23 -0.93
CA LYS A 269 -7.31 0.44 -0.01
C LYS A 269 -7.84 1.86 0.32
N PRO A 270 -7.82 2.32 1.58
CA PRO A 270 -8.34 3.64 1.97
C PRO A 270 -7.79 4.82 1.14
N ASN A 271 -6.54 4.72 0.70
CA ASN A 271 -5.89 5.77 -0.09
C ASN A 271 -6.41 5.87 -1.53
N SER A 272 -6.97 4.79 -2.11
CA SER A 272 -7.60 4.86 -3.44
C SER A 272 -8.86 5.74 -3.41
N LEU A 273 -9.45 5.94 -2.23
CA LEU A 273 -10.61 6.79 -2.03
C LEU A 273 -10.28 8.29 -2.16
N TYR A 274 -9.03 8.68 -1.94
CA TYR A 274 -8.64 10.10 -2.03
C TYR A 274 -8.86 10.66 -3.44
N PHE A 275 -8.36 9.96 -4.45
CA PHE A 275 -8.55 10.36 -5.86
C PHE A 275 -10.01 10.31 -6.29
N LEU A 276 -10.75 9.31 -5.80
CA LEU A 276 -12.19 9.19 -6.05
C LEU A 276 -12.98 10.35 -5.44
N LYS A 277 -12.63 10.80 -4.23
CA LYS A 277 -13.29 11.94 -3.56
C LYS A 277 -13.11 13.22 -4.36
N GLU A 278 -11.88 13.54 -4.77
CA GLU A 278 -11.59 14.72 -5.59
C GLU A 278 -12.46 14.76 -6.86
N THR A 279 -12.61 13.61 -7.51
CA THR A 279 -13.45 13.49 -8.72
C THR A 279 -14.95 13.54 -8.36
N ALA A 280 -15.37 12.87 -7.30
CA ALA A 280 -16.76 12.86 -6.84
C ALA A 280 -17.25 14.25 -6.43
N ASP A 281 -16.37 15.12 -5.93
CA ASP A 281 -16.73 16.49 -5.51
C ASP A 281 -17.18 17.37 -6.67
N LYS A 282 -16.84 17.02 -7.90
CA LYS A 282 -17.31 17.71 -9.11
C LYS A 282 -18.75 17.36 -9.50
N TYR A 283 -19.33 16.33 -8.90
CA TYR A 283 -20.66 15.86 -9.21
C TYR A 283 -21.68 16.10 -8.07
N LYS A 284 -22.92 16.39 -8.45
CA LYS A 284 -24.06 16.29 -7.54
C LYS A 284 -24.54 14.82 -7.48
N PRO A 285 -25.13 14.36 -6.36
CA PRO A 285 -25.63 12.99 -6.24
C PRO A 285 -26.56 12.55 -7.37
N MET A 286 -27.41 13.46 -7.84
CA MET A 286 -28.34 13.20 -8.95
C MET A 286 -27.63 12.99 -10.29
N GLN A 287 -26.48 13.64 -10.52
CA GLN A 287 -25.69 13.44 -11.74
C GLN A 287 -25.03 12.05 -11.72
N LEU A 288 -24.49 11.63 -10.56
CA LEU A 288 -23.95 10.29 -10.39
C LEU A 288 -25.01 9.20 -10.55
N LYS A 289 -26.24 9.44 -10.07
CA LYS A 289 -27.37 8.55 -10.33
C LYS A 289 -27.66 8.41 -11.82
N ARG A 290 -27.72 9.54 -12.55
CA ARG A 290 -27.89 9.51 -14.02
C ARG A 290 -26.74 8.81 -14.73
N ALA A 291 -25.51 8.98 -14.25
CA ALA A 291 -24.36 8.23 -14.77
C ALA A 291 -24.61 6.72 -14.66
N LEU A 292 -25.05 6.24 -13.49
CA LEU A 292 -25.36 4.81 -13.31
C LEU A 292 -26.49 4.33 -14.23
N ASP A 293 -27.49 5.17 -14.51
CA ASP A 293 -28.53 4.85 -15.50
C ASP A 293 -27.96 4.73 -16.92
N TYR A 294 -26.98 5.56 -17.30
CA TYR A 294 -26.26 5.42 -18.58
C TYR A 294 -25.45 4.12 -18.65
N PHE A 295 -24.73 3.78 -17.56
CA PHE A 295 -24.03 2.50 -17.47
C PHE A 295 -24.96 1.30 -17.66
N ALA A 296 -26.16 1.32 -17.03
CA ALA A 296 -27.13 0.24 -17.17
C ALA A 296 -27.64 0.10 -18.62
N LYS A 297 -27.83 1.21 -19.33
CA LYS A 297 -28.23 1.19 -20.74
C LYS A 297 -27.10 0.67 -21.62
N THR A 298 -25.86 1.08 -21.37
CA THR A 298 -24.68 0.63 -22.11
C THR A 298 -24.44 -0.86 -21.88
N ASP A 299 -24.57 -1.37 -20.64
CA ASP A 299 -24.47 -2.80 -20.34
C ASP A 299 -25.47 -3.64 -21.17
N ALA A 300 -26.70 -3.15 -21.34
CA ALA A 300 -27.69 -3.80 -22.16
C ALA A 300 -27.30 -3.83 -23.66
N LEU A 301 -26.67 -2.77 -24.17
CA LEU A 301 -26.16 -2.70 -25.54
C LEU A 301 -24.97 -3.66 -25.76
N LEU A 302 -24.02 -3.69 -24.82
CA LEU A 302 -22.86 -4.59 -24.85
C LEU A 302 -23.29 -6.07 -24.86
N ARG A 303 -24.28 -6.42 -24.05
CA ARG A 303 -24.85 -7.80 -24.03
C ARG A 303 -25.59 -8.18 -25.31
N ALA A 304 -26.08 -7.21 -26.06
CA ALA A 304 -26.73 -7.42 -27.34
C ALA A 304 -25.75 -7.59 -28.51
N HIS A 305 -24.42 -7.62 -28.23
CA HIS A 305 -23.34 -7.72 -29.21
C HIS A 305 -23.38 -6.65 -30.33
N THR A 306 -23.78 -5.44 -29.98
CA THR A 306 -23.77 -4.30 -30.90
C THR A 306 -22.52 -3.47 -30.65
N HIS A 307 -21.52 -3.54 -31.52
CA HIS A 307 -20.34 -2.66 -31.62
C HIS A 307 -19.86 -2.10 -30.27
N ASP A 308 -19.13 -2.89 -29.50
CA ASP A 308 -18.77 -2.62 -28.11
C ASP A 308 -18.06 -1.26 -27.94
N ASP A 309 -17.17 -0.89 -28.87
CA ASP A 309 -16.39 0.34 -28.84
C ASP A 309 -17.28 1.57 -28.97
N GLN A 310 -18.22 1.57 -29.92
CA GLN A 310 -19.15 2.70 -30.15
C GLN A 310 -20.09 2.90 -28.95
N ALA A 311 -20.46 1.82 -28.26
CA ALA A 311 -21.32 1.90 -27.09
C ALA A 311 -20.59 2.59 -25.91
N ILE A 312 -19.27 2.32 -25.75
CA ILE A 312 -18.47 2.94 -24.70
C ILE A 312 -18.12 4.38 -25.04
N GLU A 313 -17.79 4.71 -26.29
CA GLU A 313 -17.61 6.09 -26.74
C GLU A 313 -18.85 6.94 -26.48
N LEU A 314 -20.04 6.42 -26.82
CA LEU A 314 -21.31 7.10 -26.53
C LEU A 314 -21.51 7.31 -25.04
N LEU A 315 -21.18 6.30 -24.21
CA LEU A 315 -21.22 6.43 -22.76
C LEU A 315 -20.28 7.55 -22.27
N ILE A 316 -19.04 7.61 -22.73
CA ILE A 316 -18.06 8.66 -22.38
C ILE A 316 -18.62 10.04 -22.72
N MET A 317 -19.17 10.21 -23.91
CA MET A 317 -19.79 11.48 -24.33
C MET A 317 -20.97 11.87 -23.44
N GLN A 318 -21.84 10.90 -23.10
CA GLN A 318 -22.98 11.14 -22.19
C GLN A 318 -22.54 11.51 -20.78
N LEU A 319 -21.49 10.86 -20.26
CA LEU A 319 -20.92 11.19 -18.95
C LEU A 319 -20.28 12.58 -18.92
N CYS A 320 -19.60 12.99 -19.99
CA CYS A 320 -19.05 14.35 -20.11
C CYS A 320 -20.15 15.43 -20.16
N ALA A 321 -21.34 15.08 -20.63
CA ALA A 321 -22.48 16.01 -20.71
C ALA A 321 -23.22 16.21 -19.38
N LEU A 322 -22.91 15.43 -18.33
CA LEU A 322 -23.50 15.59 -17.00
C LEU A 322 -22.91 16.80 -16.27
#